data_c74840438eb2dae81424124e15963c3d
#
_entry.id   c74840438eb2dae81424124e15963c3d
#
_cell.length_a   1.000
_cell.length_b   1.000
_cell.length_c   1.000
_cell.angle_alpha   90.00
_cell.angle_beta   90.00
_cell.angle_gamma   90.00
#
_symmetry.space_group_name_H-M   'P 1'
#
loop_
_entity.id
_entity.type
_entity.pdbx_description
1 polymer ?
#
loop_
_entity_poly.entity_id
_entity_poly.type
_entity_poly.pdbx_seq_one_letter_code
_entity_poly.pdbx_strand_id
1 'polypeptide(L)'
;MRVDVVLRYIGVVMLFIAMFMLLSAGISYLSGMDSAFYPLLLSSLLTALLGAFPLIFVGKREQITNKEGFCIVVGAWLVACVVSMFPYLIWGGEFSLVNAWFESVSGLTTTGSTILNDVEALPRGLQFWRMSSTWIGGMGVVMFALVVLPSMGRSKMMLSNVELSTMAKDNYRYRSQIIVQILLVVYVGLTVLSTVLLKMAGMNWFDALCHAMSACATSGFSTKNASIADFNSPAIDTILIFAMATAGVHFGLIYATVTGKRSNIFRSEVTRWYFGMLLAGGVLIAVSLFAADIYPTLTASFRYAMFQFVSVVTTTGFATADSNTWTSFAVILLIFGSIVCACAGSTAGGIKVNRLVLAGKMMRTRLRQQQHPNAIIRIRLDGVIQENEALHAVMIFIVTYLMFILAGTVFGTMLGVDLTTSFTGAVASMGNVGPGFGEVGSMDNFSAMPAAFKVSNSLLMLLGRLEIFGLIQIFFIKWWR
;
A
#
# COMPACT_ATOMS: atom_id res chain seq x y z
N MET A 1 25.78 -5.88 16.35
CA MET A 1 25.01 -4.93 15.50
C MET A 1 25.69 -3.58 15.60
N ARG A 2 26.05 -3.01 14.49
CA ARG A 2 26.71 -1.69 14.40
C ARG A 2 25.62 -0.64 14.18
N VAL A 3 25.27 0.06 15.26
CA VAL A 3 24.17 1.07 15.23
C VAL A 3 24.53 2.27 14.34
N ASP A 4 25.80 2.62 14.28
CA ASP A 4 26.36 3.65 13.44
C ASP A 4 26.05 3.42 11.94
N VAL A 5 26.21 2.18 11.46
CA VAL A 5 25.88 1.79 10.08
C VAL A 5 24.38 1.93 9.83
N VAL A 6 23.54 1.48 10.76
CA VAL A 6 22.08 1.59 10.66
C VAL A 6 21.66 3.06 10.53
N LEU A 7 22.16 3.93 11.41
CA LEU A 7 21.86 5.36 11.39
C LEU A 7 22.29 6.04 10.08
N ARG A 8 23.42 5.64 9.51
CA ARG A 8 23.89 6.17 8.23
C ARG A 8 22.88 5.92 7.10
N TYR A 9 22.35 4.69 6.97
CA TYR A 9 21.38 4.36 5.91
C TYR A 9 20.03 5.02 6.15
N ILE A 10 19.59 5.13 7.42
CA ILE A 10 18.39 5.89 7.79
C ILE A 10 18.58 7.36 7.40
N GLY A 11 19.75 7.94 7.61
CA GLY A 11 20.08 9.31 7.19
C GLY A 11 19.88 9.55 5.69
N VAL A 12 20.24 8.59 4.83
CA VAL A 12 19.97 8.70 3.37
C VAL A 12 18.48 8.77 3.08
N VAL A 13 17.66 7.95 3.76
CA VAL A 13 16.20 7.98 3.61
C VAL A 13 15.63 9.33 4.06
N MET A 14 16.12 9.88 5.17
CA MET A 14 15.71 11.21 5.66
C MET A 14 16.04 12.31 4.65
N LEU A 15 17.22 12.29 4.02
CA LEU A 15 17.58 13.26 2.98
C LEU A 15 16.66 13.16 1.75
N PHE A 16 16.27 11.95 1.38
CA PHE A 16 15.31 11.75 0.29
C PHE A 16 13.93 12.33 0.63
N ILE A 17 13.45 12.12 1.86
CA ILE A 17 12.20 12.72 2.35
C ILE A 17 12.29 14.24 2.40
N ALA A 18 13.40 14.79 2.91
CA ALA A 18 13.64 16.24 2.97
C ALA A 18 13.62 16.89 1.58
N MET A 19 14.13 16.22 0.56
CA MET A 19 14.05 16.69 -0.84
C MET A 19 12.59 16.86 -1.29
N PHE A 20 11.72 15.89 -1.00
CA PHE A 20 10.29 16.01 -1.36
C PHE A 20 9.54 17.05 -0.53
N MET A 21 9.92 17.27 0.74
CA MET A 21 9.41 18.40 1.52
C MET A 21 9.82 19.73 0.88
N LEU A 22 11.07 19.84 0.41
CA LEU A 22 11.55 21.03 -0.28
C LEU A 22 10.81 21.27 -1.61
N LEU A 23 10.55 20.20 -2.38
CA LEU A 23 9.72 20.30 -3.58
C LEU A 23 8.29 20.79 -3.26
N SER A 24 7.71 20.29 -2.17
CA SER A 24 6.40 20.73 -1.69
C SER A 24 6.40 22.20 -1.26
N ALA A 25 7.48 22.66 -0.60
CA ALA A 25 7.69 24.07 -0.31
C ALA A 25 7.82 24.92 -1.59
N GLY A 26 8.46 24.39 -2.62
CA GLY A 26 8.54 25.04 -3.95
C GLY A 26 7.15 25.23 -4.58
N ILE A 27 6.27 24.22 -4.50
CA ILE A 27 4.88 24.33 -4.97
C ILE A 27 4.10 25.36 -4.15
N SER A 28 4.27 25.39 -2.83
CA SER A 28 3.70 26.38 -1.96
C SER A 28 4.14 27.81 -2.36
N TYR A 29 5.43 28.00 -2.66
CA TYR A 29 5.97 29.26 -3.14
C TYR A 29 5.34 29.70 -4.47
N LEU A 30 5.25 28.78 -5.45
CA LEU A 30 4.65 29.03 -6.77
C LEU A 30 3.13 29.28 -6.68
N SER A 31 2.49 28.85 -5.63
CA SER A 31 1.06 29.08 -5.35
C SER A 31 0.78 30.40 -4.62
N GLY A 32 1.78 31.30 -4.54
CA GLY A 32 1.66 32.61 -3.92
C GLY A 32 2.12 32.64 -2.45
N MET A 33 3.07 31.81 -2.06
CA MET A 33 3.56 31.66 -0.68
C MET A 33 2.43 31.37 0.30
N ASP A 34 1.72 30.28 0.07
CA ASP A 34 0.64 29.85 0.95
C ASP A 34 1.15 29.54 2.38
N SER A 35 0.23 29.37 3.35
CA SER A 35 0.56 29.18 4.77
C SER A 35 1.42 27.93 5.05
N ALA A 36 1.59 27.02 4.09
CA ALA A 36 2.42 25.83 4.24
C ALA A 36 3.91 26.07 3.91
N PHE A 37 4.27 27.21 3.29
CA PHE A 37 5.65 27.45 2.84
C PHE A 37 6.66 27.31 3.96
N TYR A 38 6.50 28.06 5.04
CA TYR A 38 7.43 28.03 6.18
C TYR A 38 7.43 26.69 6.92
N PRO A 39 6.28 26.08 7.24
CA PRO A 39 6.22 24.72 7.80
C PRO A 39 6.98 23.67 6.98
N LEU A 40 6.80 23.65 5.67
CA LEU A 40 7.49 22.71 4.77
C LEU A 40 8.99 22.99 4.67
N LEU A 41 9.38 24.25 4.56
CA LEU A 41 10.78 24.64 4.47
C LEU A 41 11.53 24.29 5.76
N LEU A 42 10.96 24.63 6.93
CA LEU A 42 11.56 24.34 8.23
C LEU A 42 11.65 22.81 8.46
N SER A 43 10.60 22.06 8.14
CA SER A 43 10.59 20.60 8.22
C SER A 43 11.65 19.97 7.31
N SER A 44 11.79 20.48 6.08
CA SER A 44 12.82 20.04 5.15
C SER A 44 14.23 20.26 5.69
N LEU A 45 14.51 21.47 6.20
CA LEU A 45 15.82 21.80 6.77
C LEU A 45 16.12 20.96 8.01
N LEU A 46 15.18 20.81 8.93
CA LEU A 46 15.34 19.97 10.12
C LEU A 46 15.62 18.52 9.77
N THR A 47 14.82 17.95 8.84
CA THR A 47 14.98 16.58 8.39
C THR A 47 16.30 16.39 7.64
N ALA A 48 16.72 17.36 6.83
CA ALA A 48 18.00 17.31 6.13
C ALA A 48 19.19 17.37 7.11
N LEU A 49 19.15 18.21 8.12
CA LEU A 49 20.19 18.29 9.15
C LEU A 49 20.30 16.98 9.94
N LEU A 50 19.18 16.42 10.39
CA LEU A 50 19.14 15.14 11.09
C LEU A 50 19.65 13.99 10.20
N GLY A 51 19.32 14.01 8.91
CA GLY A 51 19.77 12.99 7.93
C GLY A 51 21.24 13.12 7.55
N ALA A 52 21.77 14.35 7.44
CA ALA A 52 23.16 14.60 7.10
C ALA A 52 24.14 14.23 8.24
N PHE A 53 23.70 14.39 9.48
CA PHE A 53 24.55 14.15 10.66
C PHE A 53 25.22 12.74 10.64
N PRO A 54 24.49 11.62 10.50
CA PRO A 54 25.11 10.29 10.45
C PRO A 54 26.02 10.11 9.23
N LEU A 55 25.76 10.81 8.13
CA LEU A 55 26.57 10.67 6.91
C LEU A 55 27.95 11.32 7.05
N ILE A 56 28.05 12.39 7.83
CA ILE A 56 29.30 13.10 8.10
C ILE A 56 30.19 12.29 9.05
N PHE A 57 29.60 11.77 10.13
CA PHE A 57 30.36 11.14 11.23
C PHE A 57 30.61 9.64 11.05
N VAL A 58 29.83 8.95 10.21
CA VAL A 58 29.94 7.50 10.00
C VAL A 58 30.49 7.18 8.61
N GLY A 59 31.64 6.50 8.56
CA GLY A 59 32.27 6.07 7.30
C GLY A 59 31.42 5.04 6.54
N LYS A 60 31.55 5.04 5.20
CA LYS A 60 30.90 4.05 4.33
C LYS A 60 31.45 2.66 4.59
N ARG A 61 30.57 1.66 4.79
CA ARG A 61 30.93 0.25 4.95
C ARG A 61 30.36 -0.56 3.78
N GLU A 62 31.16 -1.49 3.27
CA GLU A 62 30.77 -2.28 2.07
C GLU A 62 29.86 -3.47 2.38
N GLN A 63 29.93 -4.02 3.59
CA GLN A 63 29.15 -5.20 3.97
C GLN A 63 28.19 -4.90 5.11
N ILE A 64 26.91 -5.17 4.86
CA ILE A 64 25.81 -5.08 5.82
C ILE A 64 25.43 -6.50 6.23
N THR A 65 25.31 -6.76 7.55
CA THR A 65 24.82 -8.04 8.05
C THR A 65 23.28 -8.12 7.91
N ASN A 66 22.71 -9.34 7.89
CA ASN A 66 21.26 -9.54 7.82
C ASN A 66 20.52 -8.82 8.93
N LYS A 67 21.08 -8.82 10.18
CA LYS A 67 20.52 -8.09 11.31
C LYS A 67 20.50 -6.58 11.09
N GLU A 68 21.58 -6.03 10.57
CA GLU A 68 21.68 -4.60 10.27
C GLU A 68 20.74 -4.20 9.13
N GLY A 69 20.66 -4.99 8.06
CA GLY A 69 19.74 -4.75 6.95
C GLY A 69 18.29 -4.71 7.41
N PHE A 70 17.94 -5.63 8.30
CA PHE A 70 16.60 -5.69 8.88
C PHE A 70 16.28 -4.46 9.75
N CYS A 71 17.21 -4.07 10.64
CA CYS A 71 17.07 -2.87 11.47
C CYS A 71 17.04 -1.58 10.64
N ILE A 72 17.81 -1.51 9.55
CA ILE A 72 17.78 -0.37 8.63
C ILE A 72 16.36 -0.21 8.06
N VAL A 73 15.76 -1.28 7.60
CA VAL A 73 14.43 -1.21 6.97
C VAL A 73 13.36 -0.75 7.96
N VAL A 74 13.21 -1.45 9.08
CA VAL A 74 12.14 -1.11 10.03
C VAL A 74 12.41 0.23 10.70
N GLY A 75 13.69 0.50 11.06
CA GLY A 75 14.09 1.79 11.60
C GLY A 75 13.86 2.94 10.63
N ALA A 76 14.14 2.75 9.32
CA ALA A 76 13.87 3.75 8.30
C ALA A 76 12.37 4.05 8.17
N TRP A 77 11.51 3.04 8.22
CA TRP A 77 10.06 3.25 8.18
C TRP A 77 9.55 4.03 9.40
N LEU A 78 9.96 3.66 10.61
CA LEU A 78 9.54 4.36 11.83
C LEU A 78 10.03 5.81 11.83
N VAL A 79 11.32 6.04 11.50
CA VAL A 79 11.89 7.39 11.42
C VAL A 79 11.24 8.19 10.29
N ALA A 80 10.98 7.59 9.14
CA ALA A 80 10.25 8.23 8.05
C ALA A 80 8.87 8.72 8.51
N CYS A 81 8.09 7.91 9.22
CA CYS A 81 6.80 8.32 9.76
C CYS A 81 6.93 9.50 10.74
N VAL A 82 7.95 9.48 11.60
CA VAL A 82 8.19 10.57 12.57
C VAL A 82 8.57 11.87 11.86
N VAL A 83 9.51 11.84 10.91
CA VAL A 83 9.92 13.09 10.24
C VAL A 83 8.84 13.61 9.29
N SER A 84 8.07 12.73 8.68
CA SER A 84 7.00 13.10 7.75
C SER A 84 5.79 13.76 8.42
N MET A 85 5.65 13.67 9.74
CA MET A 85 4.62 14.40 10.46
C MET A 85 5.01 15.87 10.76
N PHE A 86 6.30 16.27 10.62
CA PHE A 86 6.75 17.61 10.96
C PHE A 86 6.02 18.71 10.20
N PRO A 87 5.80 18.64 8.87
CA PRO A 87 5.05 19.67 8.16
C PRO A 87 3.63 19.89 8.72
N TYR A 88 2.96 18.81 9.11
CA TYR A 88 1.62 18.87 9.70
C TYR A 88 1.64 19.50 11.08
N LEU A 89 2.56 19.07 11.96
CA LEU A 89 2.70 19.61 13.32
C LEU A 89 3.04 21.09 13.33
N ILE A 90 3.95 21.53 12.45
CA ILE A 90 4.40 22.94 12.40
C ILE A 90 3.31 23.82 11.79
N TRP A 91 2.54 23.29 10.81
CA TRP A 91 1.40 24.02 10.24
C TRP A 91 0.25 24.16 11.26
N GLY A 92 0.00 23.13 12.07
CA GLY A 92 -1.02 23.15 13.13
C GLY A 92 -2.44 22.85 12.62
N GLY A 93 -3.43 23.67 12.97
CA GLY A 93 -4.83 23.45 12.61
C GLY A 93 -5.40 22.17 13.23
N GLU A 94 -5.96 21.26 12.41
CA GLU A 94 -6.52 19.97 12.85
C GLU A 94 -5.43 18.95 13.24
N PHE A 95 -4.14 19.23 12.98
CA PHE A 95 -3.04 18.31 13.20
C PHE A 95 -2.49 18.37 14.64
N SER A 96 -3.26 17.84 15.60
CA SER A 96 -2.69 17.45 16.91
C SER A 96 -1.58 16.42 16.73
N LEU A 97 -0.78 16.15 17.77
CA LEU A 97 0.29 15.13 17.70
C LEU A 97 -0.20 13.77 17.19
N VAL A 98 -1.36 13.30 17.69
CA VAL A 98 -1.95 12.02 17.26
C VAL A 98 -2.47 12.09 15.84
N ASN A 99 -3.10 13.19 15.46
CA ASN A 99 -3.63 13.39 14.11
C ASN A 99 -2.50 13.49 13.08
N ALA A 100 -1.43 14.24 13.37
CA ALA A 100 -0.26 14.36 12.51
C ALA A 100 0.47 13.01 12.36
N TRP A 101 0.57 12.23 13.44
CA TRP A 101 1.09 10.88 13.39
C TRP A 101 0.24 9.97 12.50
N PHE A 102 -1.09 9.97 12.70
CA PHE A 102 -2.01 9.15 11.91
C PHE A 102 -1.93 9.48 10.42
N GLU A 103 -1.98 10.76 10.05
CA GLU A 103 -1.91 11.22 8.66
C GLU A 103 -0.56 10.87 8.01
N SER A 104 0.54 11.04 8.76
CA SER A 104 1.89 10.68 8.31
C SER A 104 2.04 9.17 8.08
N VAL A 105 1.59 8.35 9.03
CA VAL A 105 1.63 6.89 8.90
C VAL A 105 0.74 6.44 7.76
N SER A 106 -0.50 6.94 7.67
CA SER A 106 -1.44 6.62 6.59
C SER A 106 -0.85 6.99 5.22
N GLY A 107 -0.23 8.16 5.09
CA GLY A 107 0.45 8.55 3.86
C GLY A 107 1.57 7.60 3.48
N LEU A 108 2.57 7.43 4.35
CA LEU A 108 3.73 6.59 4.05
C LEU A 108 3.39 5.10 3.87
N THR A 109 2.47 4.55 4.67
CA THR A 109 2.03 3.16 4.48
C THR A 109 1.09 2.99 3.29
N THR A 110 0.83 4.08 2.56
CA THR A 110 -0.10 4.11 1.41
C THR A 110 -1.50 3.60 1.76
N THR A 111 -1.95 3.86 2.98
CA THR A 111 -3.28 3.44 3.44
C THR A 111 -4.37 4.39 2.94
N GLY A 112 -4.13 5.71 2.98
CA GLY A 112 -5.07 6.70 2.48
C GLY A 112 -6.22 7.08 3.43
N SER A 113 -6.26 6.56 4.65
CA SER A 113 -7.17 7.03 5.69
C SER A 113 -6.75 8.43 6.14
N THR A 114 -7.70 9.34 6.34
CA THR A 114 -7.43 10.72 6.73
C THR A 114 -8.18 11.12 8.00
N ILE A 115 -7.61 12.10 8.71
CA ILE A 115 -8.28 12.77 9.85
C ILE A 115 -8.90 14.11 9.43
N LEU A 116 -8.77 14.50 8.20
CA LEU A 116 -9.19 15.80 7.72
C LEU A 116 -10.67 15.79 7.36
N ASN A 117 -11.40 16.80 7.85
CA ASN A 117 -12.77 17.05 7.47
C ASN A 117 -12.86 17.82 6.14
N ASP A 118 -11.92 18.74 5.92
CA ASP A 118 -11.84 19.52 4.69
C ASP A 118 -10.42 19.50 4.11
N VAL A 119 -10.22 18.64 3.11
CA VAL A 119 -8.96 18.50 2.38
C VAL A 119 -8.71 19.69 1.45
N GLU A 120 -9.78 20.30 0.93
CA GLU A 120 -9.67 21.42 -0.02
C GLU A 120 -9.25 22.72 0.67
N ALA A 121 -9.50 22.86 1.97
CA ALA A 121 -9.00 23.97 2.78
C ALA A 121 -7.48 23.92 3.00
N LEU A 122 -6.83 22.79 2.77
CA LEU A 122 -5.37 22.70 2.90
C LEU A 122 -4.65 23.52 1.82
N PRO A 123 -3.55 24.20 2.19
CA PRO A 123 -2.66 24.85 1.24
C PRO A 123 -2.11 23.84 0.21
N ARG A 124 -1.91 24.28 -1.03
CA ARG A 124 -1.43 23.39 -2.12
C ARG A 124 -0.11 22.70 -1.81
N GLY A 125 0.79 23.37 -1.07
CA GLY A 125 2.04 22.77 -0.61
C GLY A 125 1.81 21.55 0.28
N LEU A 126 0.88 21.60 1.24
CA LEU A 126 0.53 20.46 2.10
C LEU A 126 -0.25 19.38 1.35
N GLN A 127 -1.16 19.75 0.45
CA GLN A 127 -1.83 18.77 -0.42
C GLN A 127 -0.80 17.97 -1.24
N PHE A 128 0.16 18.65 -1.85
CA PHE A 128 1.23 17.98 -2.58
C PHE A 128 2.14 17.13 -1.67
N TRP A 129 2.41 17.59 -0.44
CA TRP A 129 3.16 16.82 0.54
C TRP A 129 2.45 15.50 0.89
N ARG A 130 1.13 15.53 1.10
CA ARG A 130 0.32 14.32 1.32
C ARG A 130 0.50 13.32 0.18
N MET A 131 0.38 13.77 -1.07
CA MET A 131 0.57 12.91 -2.26
C MET A 131 2.02 12.42 -2.40
N SER A 132 3.00 13.29 -2.12
CA SER A 132 4.41 12.93 -2.16
C SER A 132 4.74 11.86 -1.11
N SER A 133 4.21 11.97 0.10
CA SER A 133 4.41 10.99 1.17
C SER A 133 3.91 9.60 0.76
N THR A 134 2.73 9.50 0.12
CA THR A 134 2.20 8.24 -0.39
C THR A 134 3.05 7.69 -1.53
N TRP A 135 3.50 8.55 -2.43
CA TRP A 135 4.33 8.15 -3.57
C TRP A 135 5.70 7.62 -3.11
N ILE A 136 6.31 8.28 -2.11
CA ILE A 136 7.52 7.78 -1.43
C ILE A 136 7.24 6.45 -0.76
N GLY A 137 6.13 6.32 -0.05
CA GLY A 137 5.72 5.09 0.63
C GLY A 137 5.48 3.92 -0.31
N GLY A 138 4.84 4.16 -1.47
CA GLY A 138 4.68 3.16 -2.53
C GLY A 138 6.02 2.68 -3.08
N MET A 139 6.97 3.60 -3.28
CA MET A 139 8.33 3.29 -3.68
C MET A 139 9.14 2.62 -2.55
N GLY A 140 8.78 2.84 -1.29
CA GLY A 140 9.44 2.24 -0.13
C GLY A 140 9.45 0.71 -0.17
N VAL A 141 8.40 0.06 -0.70
CA VAL A 141 8.37 -1.41 -0.94
C VAL A 141 9.45 -1.82 -1.93
N VAL A 142 9.69 -1.01 -2.95
CA VAL A 142 10.76 -1.22 -3.93
C VAL A 142 12.14 -1.05 -3.28
N MET A 143 12.31 -0.02 -2.45
CA MET A 143 13.54 0.24 -1.70
C MET A 143 13.81 -0.82 -0.63
N PHE A 144 12.77 -1.36 0.00
CA PHE A 144 12.87 -2.50 0.91
C PHE A 144 13.50 -3.72 0.21
N ALA A 145 13.00 -4.06 -0.95
CA ALA A 145 13.54 -5.15 -1.75
C ALA A 145 15.03 -4.93 -2.08
N LEU A 146 15.46 -3.66 -2.27
CA LEU A 146 16.86 -3.31 -2.57
C LEU A 146 17.83 -3.59 -1.44
N VAL A 147 17.45 -3.20 -0.22
CA VAL A 147 18.38 -3.22 0.93
C VAL A 147 18.42 -4.62 1.55
N VAL A 148 17.29 -5.32 1.56
CA VAL A 148 17.15 -6.64 2.22
C VAL A 148 17.58 -7.79 1.32
N LEU A 149 17.26 -7.76 0.03
CA LEU A 149 17.55 -8.86 -0.89
C LEU A 149 19.06 -9.18 -1.05
N PRO A 150 19.98 -8.19 -1.15
CA PRO A 150 21.41 -8.49 -1.26
C PRO A 150 22.03 -9.00 0.03
N SER A 151 21.46 -8.65 1.20
CA SER A 151 21.99 -9.02 2.52
C SER A 151 21.55 -10.42 2.96
N MET A 152 20.48 -10.96 2.37
CA MET A 152 20.01 -12.32 2.64
C MET A 152 20.81 -13.31 1.78
N GLY A 153 21.80 -13.99 2.38
CA GLY A 153 22.57 -15.05 1.71
C GLY A 153 21.67 -16.14 1.10
N ARG A 154 22.22 -16.87 0.11
CA ARG A 154 21.50 -17.86 -0.74
C ARG A 154 20.53 -18.80 -0.03
N SER A 155 20.75 -19.11 1.24
CA SER A 155 19.93 -20.07 2.02
C SER A 155 18.62 -19.48 2.60
N LYS A 156 18.50 -18.15 2.77
CA LYS A 156 17.34 -17.49 3.37
C LYS A 156 16.47 -16.70 2.39
N MET A 157 16.77 -16.74 1.10
CA MET A 157 15.92 -16.21 0.04
C MET A 157 14.53 -16.88 -0.06
N MET A 158 14.28 -17.91 0.74
CA MET A 158 13.05 -18.71 0.68
C MET A 158 11.78 -17.94 1.04
N LEU A 159 11.81 -17.07 2.04
CA LEU A 159 10.64 -16.27 2.43
C LEU A 159 10.34 -15.14 1.44
N SER A 160 11.40 -14.54 0.87
CA SER A 160 11.29 -13.57 -0.22
C SER A 160 10.91 -14.21 -1.56
N ASN A 161 11.23 -15.50 -1.78
CA ASN A 161 10.91 -16.23 -2.99
C ASN A 161 9.40 -16.48 -3.21
N VAL A 162 8.59 -16.40 -2.17
CA VAL A 162 7.11 -16.43 -2.32
C VAL A 162 6.63 -15.16 -3.00
N GLU A 163 7.33 -14.04 -2.85
CA GLU A 163 6.99 -12.76 -3.50
C GLU A 163 7.68 -12.56 -4.87
N LEU A 164 8.88 -13.10 -5.06
CA LEU A 164 9.67 -12.99 -6.29
C LEU A 164 9.59 -14.25 -7.17
N SER A 165 8.65 -15.14 -6.91
CA SER A 165 8.70 -16.57 -7.21
C SER A 165 8.82 -16.96 -8.68
N THR A 166 8.43 -16.14 -9.63
CA THR A 166 8.40 -16.58 -11.04
C THR A 166 9.55 -16.06 -11.89
N MET A 167 10.06 -14.86 -11.59
CA MET A 167 11.13 -14.28 -12.42
C MET A 167 12.55 -14.62 -11.95
N ALA A 168 12.73 -15.00 -10.71
CA ALA A 168 14.07 -15.28 -10.15
C ALA A 168 14.61 -16.67 -10.50
N LYS A 169 13.76 -17.62 -10.93
CA LYS A 169 14.20 -19.00 -11.28
C LYS A 169 14.49 -19.22 -12.76
N ASP A 170 13.95 -18.39 -13.66
CA ASP A 170 14.29 -18.47 -15.09
C ASP A 170 15.56 -17.63 -15.37
N ASN A 171 16.74 -18.20 -15.12
CA ASN A 171 18.08 -17.77 -15.60
C ASN A 171 18.43 -16.25 -15.57
N TYR A 172 17.67 -15.41 -14.85
CA TYR A 172 17.95 -14.00 -14.68
C TYR A 172 18.70 -13.76 -13.36
N ARG A 173 20.02 -13.98 -13.37
CA ARG A 173 20.95 -13.36 -12.42
C ARG A 173 21.00 -11.85 -12.64
N TYR A 174 19.89 -11.15 -12.49
CA TYR A 174 19.94 -9.70 -12.37
C TYR A 174 20.60 -9.37 -11.03
N ARG A 175 21.65 -8.55 -11.07
CA ARG A 175 22.12 -7.87 -9.86
C ARG A 175 20.93 -7.13 -9.26
N SER A 176 20.79 -7.14 -7.94
CA SER A 176 19.69 -6.44 -7.22
C SER A 176 19.43 -5.02 -7.73
N GLN A 177 20.47 -4.31 -8.16
CA GLN A 177 20.40 -3.00 -8.80
C GLN A 177 19.53 -2.96 -10.08
N ILE A 178 19.56 -4.00 -10.91
CA ILE A 178 18.75 -4.05 -12.15
C ILE A 178 17.27 -4.25 -11.81
N ILE A 179 16.97 -5.09 -10.82
CA ILE A 179 15.58 -5.31 -10.36
C ILE A 179 14.98 -3.99 -9.92
N VAL A 180 15.71 -3.21 -9.14
CA VAL A 180 15.25 -1.91 -8.67
C VAL A 180 15.06 -0.91 -9.80
N GLN A 181 16.02 -0.83 -10.73
CA GLN A 181 15.85 0.04 -11.89
C GLN A 181 14.59 -0.31 -12.68
N ILE A 182 14.32 -1.61 -12.88
CA ILE A 182 13.10 -2.08 -13.54
C ILE A 182 11.85 -1.62 -12.78
N LEU A 183 11.81 -1.84 -11.46
CA LEU A 183 10.69 -1.46 -10.63
C LEU A 183 10.47 0.06 -10.63
N LEU A 184 11.56 0.84 -10.54
CA LEU A 184 11.51 2.30 -10.56
C LEU A 184 11.02 2.82 -11.92
N VAL A 185 11.52 2.29 -13.03
CA VAL A 185 11.09 2.68 -14.38
C VAL A 185 9.61 2.40 -14.58
N VAL A 186 9.11 1.23 -14.14
CA VAL A 186 7.68 0.91 -14.23
C VAL A 186 6.86 1.85 -13.36
N TYR A 187 7.28 2.12 -12.12
CA TYR A 187 6.56 2.98 -11.18
C TYR A 187 6.45 4.42 -11.68
N VAL A 188 7.57 5.02 -12.08
CA VAL A 188 7.60 6.37 -12.65
C VAL A 188 6.85 6.41 -13.98
N GLY A 189 7.04 5.42 -14.84
CA GLY A 189 6.36 5.32 -16.13
C GLY A 189 4.83 5.27 -16.00
N LEU A 190 4.31 4.47 -15.05
CA LEU A 190 2.89 4.42 -14.76
C LEU A 190 2.38 5.75 -14.20
N THR A 191 3.13 6.42 -13.32
CA THR A 191 2.76 7.73 -12.78
C THR A 191 2.66 8.77 -13.89
N VAL A 192 3.65 8.86 -14.76
CA VAL A 192 3.66 9.82 -15.89
C VAL A 192 2.51 9.52 -16.86
N LEU A 193 2.35 8.26 -17.24
CA LEU A 193 1.26 7.85 -18.15
C LEU A 193 -0.11 8.20 -17.57
N SER A 194 -0.36 7.87 -16.29
CA SER A 194 -1.61 8.18 -15.62
C SER A 194 -1.84 9.69 -15.52
N THR A 195 -0.81 10.49 -15.23
CA THR A 195 -0.90 11.95 -15.18
C THR A 195 -1.34 12.53 -16.53
N VAL A 196 -0.71 12.08 -17.63
CA VAL A 196 -1.05 12.55 -18.98
C VAL A 196 -2.48 12.17 -19.36
N LEU A 197 -2.89 10.91 -19.10
CA LEU A 197 -4.25 10.45 -19.40
C LEU A 197 -5.31 11.19 -18.58
N LEU A 198 -5.09 11.42 -17.28
CA LEU A 198 -6.01 12.21 -16.45
C LEU A 198 -6.10 13.66 -16.87
N LYS A 199 -4.97 14.27 -17.31
CA LYS A 199 -4.98 15.60 -17.90
C LYS A 199 -5.81 15.65 -19.18
N MET A 200 -5.66 14.67 -20.06
CA MET A 200 -6.46 14.56 -21.30
C MET A 200 -7.94 14.34 -21.01
N ALA A 201 -8.30 13.70 -19.90
CA ALA A 201 -9.67 13.50 -19.44
C ALA A 201 -10.30 14.74 -18.79
N GLY A 202 -9.58 15.87 -18.69
CA GLY A 202 -10.10 17.16 -18.24
C GLY A 202 -9.66 17.59 -16.82
N MET A 203 -8.87 16.81 -16.10
CA MET A 203 -8.27 17.27 -14.84
C MET A 203 -7.28 18.43 -15.08
N ASN A 204 -7.12 19.33 -14.10
CA ASN A 204 -6.01 20.27 -14.12
C ASN A 204 -4.68 19.53 -13.86
N TRP A 205 -3.53 20.14 -14.16
CA TRP A 205 -2.22 19.50 -14.03
C TRP A 205 -1.88 19.09 -12.59
N PHE A 206 -2.27 19.90 -11.62
CA PHE A 206 -2.01 19.62 -10.20
C PHE A 206 -2.80 18.40 -9.73
N ASP A 207 -4.11 18.37 -9.98
CA ASP A 207 -4.95 17.23 -9.59
C ASP A 207 -4.58 15.97 -10.37
N ALA A 208 -4.27 16.07 -11.66
CA ALA A 208 -3.85 14.93 -12.48
C ALA A 208 -2.57 14.29 -11.94
N LEU A 209 -1.56 15.09 -11.57
CA LEU A 209 -0.32 14.60 -10.97
C LEU A 209 -0.57 13.98 -9.60
N CYS A 210 -1.30 14.67 -8.73
CA CYS A 210 -1.62 14.21 -7.38
C CYS A 210 -2.36 12.87 -7.38
N HIS A 211 -3.42 12.75 -8.19
CA HIS A 211 -4.19 11.50 -8.27
C HIS A 211 -3.42 10.37 -8.98
N ALA A 212 -2.57 10.69 -9.97
CA ALA A 212 -1.69 9.70 -10.57
C ALA A 212 -0.65 9.16 -9.57
N MET A 213 -0.04 10.02 -8.74
CA MET A 213 0.86 9.62 -7.67
C MET A 213 0.16 8.71 -6.67
N SER A 214 -1.04 9.08 -6.23
CA SER A 214 -1.86 8.32 -5.29
C SER A 214 -2.33 6.99 -5.88
N ALA A 215 -2.81 6.94 -7.13
CA ALA A 215 -3.24 5.72 -7.82
C ALA A 215 -2.10 4.72 -8.02
N CYS A 216 -0.91 5.19 -8.44
CA CYS A 216 0.26 4.31 -8.65
C CYS A 216 0.86 3.82 -7.32
N ALA A 217 0.78 4.63 -6.26
CA ALA A 217 1.15 4.24 -4.91
C ALA A 217 0.11 3.31 -4.26
N THR A 218 -1.09 3.20 -4.85
CA THR A 218 -2.25 2.48 -4.27
C THR A 218 -2.61 3.01 -2.89
N SER A 219 -2.83 4.35 -2.77
CA SER A 219 -3.01 5.03 -1.49
C SER A 219 -4.39 5.61 -1.25
N GLY A 220 -5.04 6.22 -2.26
CA GLY A 220 -6.38 6.80 -2.14
C GLY A 220 -6.48 8.22 -1.60
N PHE A 221 -5.40 8.85 -1.18
CA PHE A 221 -5.43 10.28 -0.89
C PHE A 221 -5.86 11.08 -2.12
N SER A 222 -6.79 12.01 -1.93
CA SER A 222 -7.31 12.91 -2.95
C SER A 222 -7.03 14.37 -2.57
N THR A 223 -7.08 15.26 -3.56
CA THR A 223 -7.11 16.72 -3.37
C THR A 223 -8.52 17.23 -3.16
N LYS A 224 -9.53 16.34 -3.23
CA LYS A 224 -10.95 16.64 -3.14
C LYS A 224 -11.60 15.95 -1.95
N ASN A 225 -12.60 16.62 -1.35
CA ASN A 225 -13.32 16.11 -0.18
C ASN A 225 -14.12 14.84 -0.50
N ALA A 226 -14.84 14.82 -1.63
CA ALA A 226 -15.57 13.65 -2.08
C ALA A 226 -14.71 12.72 -2.98
N SER A 227 -13.39 12.75 -2.83
CA SER A 227 -12.47 11.89 -3.60
C SER A 227 -12.69 12.05 -5.12
N ILE A 228 -12.83 10.95 -5.86
CA ILE A 228 -13.02 10.98 -7.32
C ILE A 228 -14.46 11.33 -7.71
N ALA A 229 -15.40 11.18 -6.79
CA ALA A 229 -16.79 11.57 -7.03
C ALA A 229 -16.96 13.04 -7.45
N ASP A 230 -16.11 13.95 -6.94
CA ASP A 230 -16.14 15.37 -7.30
C ASP A 230 -15.97 15.65 -8.80
N PHE A 231 -15.20 14.82 -9.49
CA PHE A 231 -14.97 15.00 -10.93
C PHE A 231 -16.15 14.53 -11.79
N ASN A 232 -16.99 13.64 -11.28
CA ASN A 232 -18.18 13.06 -11.94
C ASN A 232 -17.97 12.75 -13.45
N SER A 233 -16.80 12.21 -13.80
CA SER A 233 -16.41 11.94 -15.19
C SER A 233 -16.18 10.44 -15.42
N PRO A 234 -16.98 9.79 -16.29
CA PRO A 234 -16.75 8.39 -16.64
C PRO A 234 -15.37 8.11 -17.25
N ALA A 235 -14.80 9.10 -17.95
CA ALA A 235 -13.46 8.99 -18.52
C ALA A 235 -12.38 8.92 -17.43
N ILE A 236 -12.47 9.80 -16.41
CA ILE A 236 -11.56 9.81 -15.27
C ILE A 236 -11.67 8.49 -14.50
N ASP A 237 -12.89 8.03 -14.21
CA ASP A 237 -13.13 6.77 -13.51
C ASP A 237 -12.49 5.59 -14.26
N THR A 238 -12.70 5.53 -15.57
CA THR A 238 -12.13 4.45 -16.41
C THR A 238 -10.61 4.46 -16.40
N ILE A 239 -9.98 5.63 -16.55
CA ILE A 239 -8.52 5.77 -16.52
C ILE A 239 -7.98 5.33 -15.14
N LEU A 240 -8.63 5.74 -14.06
CA LEU A 240 -8.22 5.35 -12.71
C LEU A 240 -8.43 3.85 -12.43
N ILE A 241 -9.52 3.23 -12.94
CA ILE A 241 -9.70 1.76 -12.87
C ILE A 241 -8.50 1.05 -13.51
N PHE A 242 -8.08 1.47 -14.71
CA PHE A 242 -6.94 0.87 -15.38
C PHE A 242 -5.61 1.14 -14.66
N ALA A 243 -5.40 2.37 -14.16
CA ALA A 243 -4.20 2.73 -13.41
C ALA A 243 -4.08 1.89 -12.11
N MET A 244 -5.15 1.82 -11.31
CA MET A 244 -5.23 1.03 -10.08
C MET A 244 -5.05 -0.47 -10.35
N ALA A 245 -5.78 -1.01 -11.32
CA ALA A 245 -5.68 -2.42 -11.69
C ALA A 245 -4.27 -2.79 -12.14
N THR A 246 -3.59 -1.91 -12.88
CA THR A 246 -2.22 -2.11 -13.34
C THR A 246 -1.22 -1.98 -12.19
N ALA A 247 -1.39 -0.99 -11.29
CA ALA A 247 -0.55 -0.83 -10.10
C ALA A 247 -0.65 -2.03 -9.14
N GLY A 248 -1.80 -2.75 -9.13
CA GLY A 248 -2.00 -3.99 -8.39
C GLY A 248 -1.33 -5.23 -9.00
N VAL A 249 -0.73 -5.15 -10.18
CA VAL A 249 0.01 -6.26 -10.81
C VAL A 249 1.48 -6.24 -10.39
N HIS A 250 2.12 -7.39 -10.36
CA HIS A 250 3.56 -7.50 -10.13
C HIS A 250 4.36 -6.67 -11.17
N PHE A 251 5.12 -5.67 -10.74
CA PHE A 251 5.82 -4.72 -11.63
C PHE A 251 6.81 -5.39 -12.57
N GLY A 252 7.47 -6.46 -12.13
CA GLY A 252 8.35 -7.23 -13.00
C GLY A 252 7.61 -7.90 -14.16
N LEU A 253 6.33 -8.31 -14.00
CA LEU A 253 5.52 -8.83 -15.09
C LEU A 253 5.08 -7.73 -16.06
N ILE A 254 4.81 -6.51 -15.56
CA ILE A 254 4.53 -5.35 -16.41
C ILE A 254 5.73 -5.08 -17.32
N TYR A 255 6.93 -4.98 -16.75
CA TYR A 255 8.16 -4.80 -17.51
C TYR A 255 8.38 -5.91 -18.53
N ALA A 256 8.20 -7.18 -18.13
CA ALA A 256 8.34 -8.33 -19.01
C ALA A 256 7.36 -8.31 -20.18
N THR A 257 6.14 -7.82 -19.95
CA THR A 257 5.11 -7.68 -20.99
C THR A 257 5.50 -6.61 -22.01
N VAL A 258 5.93 -5.43 -21.53
CA VAL A 258 6.36 -4.32 -22.39
C VAL A 258 7.61 -4.70 -23.21
N THR A 259 8.53 -5.48 -22.62
CA THR A 259 9.76 -5.93 -23.31
C THR A 259 9.57 -7.22 -24.13
N GLY A 260 8.35 -7.72 -24.29
CA GLY A 260 8.04 -8.90 -25.14
C GLY A 260 8.56 -10.23 -24.62
N LYS A 261 8.84 -10.38 -23.32
CA LYS A 261 9.33 -11.62 -22.72
C LYS A 261 8.24 -12.67 -22.60
N ARG A 262 8.62 -13.97 -22.59
CA ARG A 262 7.68 -15.10 -22.48
C ARG A 262 6.90 -15.11 -21.15
N SER A 263 7.54 -14.73 -20.04
CA SER A 263 6.87 -14.54 -18.74
C SER A 263 6.22 -13.16 -18.74
N ASN A 264 4.91 -13.09 -18.92
CA ASN A 264 4.14 -11.86 -19.05
C ASN A 264 2.84 -11.93 -18.24
N ILE A 265 2.14 -10.79 -18.15
CA ILE A 265 0.88 -10.62 -17.39
C ILE A 265 -0.16 -11.69 -17.77
N PHE A 266 -0.30 -12.02 -19.05
CA PHE A 266 -1.34 -12.92 -19.56
C PHE A 266 -1.06 -14.40 -19.26
N ARG A 267 0.20 -14.80 -19.06
CA ARG A 267 0.59 -16.18 -18.79
C ARG A 267 0.67 -16.53 -17.32
N SER A 268 0.83 -15.53 -16.43
CA SER A 268 0.85 -15.77 -14.99
C SER A 268 -0.51 -16.24 -14.47
N GLU A 269 -0.50 -17.36 -13.74
CA GLU A 269 -1.69 -17.93 -13.09
C GLU A 269 -2.24 -16.96 -12.03
N VAL A 270 -1.37 -16.33 -11.24
CA VAL A 270 -1.75 -15.37 -10.20
C VAL A 270 -2.46 -14.18 -10.81
N THR A 271 -1.92 -13.61 -11.90
CA THR A 271 -2.52 -12.47 -12.57
C THR A 271 -3.88 -12.78 -13.18
N ARG A 272 -4.06 -13.99 -13.72
CA ARG A 272 -5.38 -14.43 -14.23
C ARG A 272 -6.41 -14.55 -13.11
N TRP A 273 -6.03 -15.10 -11.95
CA TRP A 273 -6.90 -15.13 -10.77
C TRP A 273 -7.26 -13.73 -10.28
N TYR A 274 -6.29 -12.82 -10.28
CA TYR A 274 -6.49 -11.41 -9.89
C TYR A 274 -7.51 -10.72 -10.82
N PHE A 275 -7.30 -10.73 -12.12
CA PHE A 275 -8.26 -10.11 -13.06
C PHE A 275 -9.61 -10.81 -13.06
N GLY A 276 -9.63 -12.15 -12.92
CA GLY A 276 -10.86 -12.91 -12.74
C GLY A 276 -11.64 -12.49 -11.52
N MET A 277 -10.97 -12.26 -10.40
CA MET A 277 -11.58 -11.76 -9.16
C MET A 277 -12.12 -10.33 -9.32
N LEU A 278 -11.35 -9.43 -9.94
CA LEU A 278 -11.79 -8.06 -10.20
C LEU A 278 -13.06 -8.03 -11.05
N LEU A 279 -13.08 -8.78 -12.13
CA LEU A 279 -14.24 -8.84 -13.03
C LEU A 279 -15.45 -9.49 -12.34
N ALA A 280 -15.27 -10.66 -11.74
CA ALA A 280 -16.36 -11.39 -11.10
C ALA A 280 -16.98 -10.59 -9.94
N GLY A 281 -16.15 -10.04 -9.05
CA GLY A 281 -16.63 -9.25 -7.93
C GLY A 281 -17.32 -7.97 -8.37
N GLY A 282 -16.74 -7.23 -9.32
CA GLY A 282 -17.36 -6.02 -9.87
C GLY A 282 -18.72 -6.30 -10.54
N VAL A 283 -18.83 -7.39 -11.32
CA VAL A 283 -20.12 -7.79 -11.93
C VAL A 283 -21.14 -8.22 -10.87
N LEU A 284 -20.75 -9.02 -9.88
CA LEU A 284 -21.66 -9.45 -8.82
C LEU A 284 -22.19 -8.28 -8.00
N ILE A 285 -21.34 -7.31 -7.67
CA ILE A 285 -21.77 -6.08 -7.00
C ILE A 285 -22.70 -5.28 -7.91
N ALA A 286 -22.36 -5.09 -9.18
CA ALA A 286 -23.19 -4.34 -10.13
C ALA A 286 -24.59 -4.92 -10.27
N VAL A 287 -24.70 -6.24 -10.39
CA VAL A 287 -26.01 -6.94 -10.45
C VAL A 287 -26.77 -6.77 -9.15
N SER A 288 -26.12 -6.86 -7.98
CA SER A 288 -26.76 -6.66 -6.69
C SER A 288 -27.30 -5.24 -6.53
N LEU A 289 -26.54 -4.22 -6.93
CA LEU A 289 -26.94 -2.81 -6.84
C LEU A 289 -28.10 -2.48 -7.80
N PHE A 290 -28.06 -3.04 -9.01
CA PHE A 290 -29.14 -2.88 -9.99
C PHE A 290 -30.43 -3.58 -9.54
N ALA A 291 -30.33 -4.80 -9.01
CA ALA A 291 -31.48 -5.55 -8.50
C ALA A 291 -32.12 -4.93 -7.25
N ALA A 292 -31.37 -4.11 -6.52
CA ALA A 292 -31.84 -3.35 -5.36
C ALA A 292 -32.29 -1.91 -5.70
N ASP A 293 -32.39 -1.56 -6.99
CA ASP A 293 -32.77 -0.23 -7.50
C ASP A 293 -31.97 0.95 -6.91
N ILE A 294 -30.69 0.70 -6.48
CA ILE A 294 -29.81 1.75 -5.94
C ILE A 294 -29.39 2.71 -7.06
N TYR A 295 -29.17 2.19 -8.26
CA TYR A 295 -28.89 3.01 -9.45
C TYR A 295 -29.90 2.73 -10.58
N PRO A 296 -30.30 3.76 -11.33
CA PRO A 296 -31.39 3.66 -12.30
C PRO A 296 -31.05 2.82 -13.54
N THR A 297 -29.74 2.58 -13.79
CA THR A 297 -29.30 1.83 -14.97
C THR A 297 -28.23 0.82 -14.61
N LEU A 298 -28.19 -0.31 -15.32
CA LEU A 298 -27.15 -1.33 -15.17
C LEU A 298 -25.76 -0.76 -15.48
N THR A 299 -25.66 0.19 -16.42
CA THR A 299 -24.39 0.83 -16.77
C THR A 299 -23.86 1.71 -15.64
N ALA A 300 -24.71 2.44 -14.93
CA ALA A 300 -24.33 3.20 -13.75
C ALA A 300 -23.91 2.26 -12.60
N SER A 301 -24.70 1.22 -12.34
CA SER A 301 -24.37 0.20 -11.34
C SER A 301 -23.01 -0.44 -11.63
N PHE A 302 -22.72 -0.79 -12.89
CA PHE A 302 -21.45 -1.37 -13.31
C PHE A 302 -20.28 -0.38 -13.14
N ARG A 303 -20.46 0.89 -13.52
CA ARG A 303 -19.42 1.94 -13.36
C ARG A 303 -18.98 2.09 -11.92
N TYR A 304 -19.92 2.31 -11.01
CA TYR A 304 -19.65 2.52 -9.59
C TYR A 304 -19.16 1.24 -8.90
N ALA A 305 -19.79 0.10 -9.16
CA ALA A 305 -19.38 -1.19 -8.61
C ALA A 305 -17.96 -1.57 -9.00
N MET A 306 -17.64 -1.43 -10.30
CA MET A 306 -16.32 -1.77 -10.83
C MET A 306 -15.24 -0.85 -10.25
N PHE A 307 -15.51 0.45 -10.17
CA PHE A 307 -14.59 1.42 -9.58
C PHE A 307 -14.30 1.08 -8.12
N GLN A 308 -15.34 0.95 -7.28
CA GLN A 308 -15.18 0.70 -5.84
C GLN A 308 -14.51 -0.65 -5.58
N PHE A 309 -14.90 -1.70 -6.31
CA PHE A 309 -14.29 -3.02 -6.10
C PHE A 309 -12.82 -3.06 -6.53
N VAL A 310 -12.48 -2.46 -7.67
CA VAL A 310 -11.08 -2.31 -8.11
C VAL A 310 -10.29 -1.47 -7.10
N SER A 311 -10.83 -0.33 -6.66
CA SER A 311 -10.19 0.55 -5.69
C SER A 311 -9.87 -0.18 -4.38
N VAL A 312 -10.79 -0.97 -3.86
CA VAL A 312 -10.62 -1.70 -2.62
C VAL A 312 -9.65 -2.88 -2.77
N VAL A 313 -9.79 -3.69 -3.83
CA VAL A 313 -8.91 -4.85 -4.07
C VAL A 313 -7.48 -4.42 -4.37
N THR A 314 -7.28 -3.30 -5.04
CA THR A 314 -5.94 -2.76 -5.30
C THR A 314 -5.36 -2.02 -4.10
N THR A 315 -6.10 -1.94 -2.99
CA THR A 315 -5.76 -1.16 -1.80
C THR A 315 -5.55 0.33 -2.09
N THR A 316 -6.19 0.85 -3.13
CA THR A 316 -6.08 2.27 -3.47
C THR A 316 -6.98 3.12 -2.58
N GLY A 317 -8.24 2.73 -2.37
CA GLY A 317 -9.14 3.44 -1.48
C GLY A 317 -9.80 4.70 -2.05
N PHE A 318 -9.68 4.99 -3.34
CA PHE A 318 -10.48 6.04 -3.99
C PHE A 318 -11.97 5.71 -3.97
N ALA A 319 -12.82 6.74 -3.87
CA ALA A 319 -14.26 6.60 -3.85
C ALA A 319 -14.95 7.43 -4.93
N THR A 320 -15.93 6.83 -5.60
CA THR A 320 -16.85 7.50 -6.53
C THR A 320 -18.29 7.51 -6.03
N ALA A 321 -18.57 6.79 -4.95
CA ALA A 321 -19.86 6.70 -4.32
C ALA A 321 -19.73 6.31 -2.84
N ASP A 322 -20.74 6.65 -2.05
CA ASP A 322 -20.83 6.19 -0.66
C ASP A 322 -21.26 4.71 -0.61
N SER A 323 -20.29 3.85 -0.30
CA SER A 323 -20.54 2.41 -0.19
C SER A 323 -21.26 1.98 1.09
N ASN A 324 -21.43 2.87 2.08
CA ASN A 324 -22.25 2.60 3.27
C ASN A 324 -23.72 2.40 2.92
N THR A 325 -24.18 3.02 1.83
CA THR A 325 -25.59 2.92 1.36
C THR A 325 -25.86 1.69 0.51
N TRP A 326 -24.86 0.87 0.23
CA TRP A 326 -24.98 -0.27 -0.67
C TRP A 326 -25.57 -1.50 0.03
N THR A 327 -25.95 -2.50 -0.78
CA THR A 327 -26.50 -3.76 -0.25
C THR A 327 -25.50 -4.47 0.64
N SER A 328 -25.97 -5.16 1.68
CA SER A 328 -25.10 -5.96 2.58
C SER A 328 -24.26 -6.98 1.81
N PHE A 329 -24.76 -7.51 0.68
CA PHE A 329 -24.01 -8.41 -0.19
C PHE A 329 -22.83 -7.70 -0.84
N ALA A 330 -23.03 -6.48 -1.36
CA ALA A 330 -21.94 -5.66 -1.94
C ALA A 330 -20.90 -5.32 -0.88
N VAL A 331 -21.32 -4.92 0.33
CA VAL A 331 -20.43 -4.61 1.46
C VAL A 331 -19.56 -5.81 1.84
N ILE A 332 -20.13 -7.02 1.94
CA ILE A 332 -19.36 -8.23 2.24
C ILE A 332 -18.31 -8.52 1.16
N LEU A 333 -18.65 -8.34 -0.12
CA LEU A 333 -17.69 -8.51 -1.21
C LEU A 333 -16.56 -7.48 -1.17
N LEU A 334 -16.86 -6.22 -0.82
CA LEU A 334 -15.86 -5.17 -0.62
C LEU A 334 -14.94 -5.50 0.57
N ILE A 335 -15.48 -5.96 1.70
CA ILE A 335 -14.68 -6.40 2.86
C ILE A 335 -13.78 -7.58 2.48
N PHE A 336 -14.30 -8.56 1.75
CA PHE A 336 -13.50 -9.68 1.24
C PHE A 336 -12.36 -9.18 0.34
N GLY A 337 -12.66 -8.24 -0.58
CA GLY A 337 -11.66 -7.58 -1.43
C GLY A 337 -10.58 -6.87 -0.62
N SER A 338 -10.95 -6.17 0.46
CA SER A 338 -10.03 -5.47 1.38
C SER A 338 -9.08 -6.41 2.13
N ILE A 339 -9.50 -7.65 2.40
CA ILE A 339 -8.68 -8.66 3.08
C ILE A 339 -7.72 -9.32 2.09
N VAL A 340 -8.21 -9.70 0.90
CA VAL A 340 -7.43 -10.45 -0.10
C VAL A 340 -6.41 -9.57 -0.80
N CYS A 341 -6.84 -8.42 -1.27
CA CYS A 341 -6.07 -7.42 -2.00
C CYS A 341 -5.46 -7.93 -3.33
N ALA A 342 -4.39 -7.26 -3.82
CA ALA A 342 -3.82 -7.47 -5.15
C ALA A 342 -2.65 -8.48 -5.20
N CYS A 343 -1.84 -8.44 -6.26
CA CYS A 343 -0.73 -9.38 -6.45
C CYS A 343 0.48 -9.05 -5.59
N ALA A 344 1.26 -10.04 -5.19
CA ALA A 344 2.58 -9.81 -4.61
C ALA A 344 3.52 -9.14 -5.62
N GLY A 345 4.44 -8.28 -5.12
CA GLY A 345 5.35 -7.50 -5.97
C GLY A 345 4.69 -6.31 -6.67
N SER A 346 3.49 -5.90 -6.22
CA SER A 346 2.83 -4.62 -6.49
C SER A 346 2.99 -3.67 -5.30
N THR A 347 2.47 -2.46 -5.40
CA THR A 347 2.42 -1.49 -4.30
C THR A 347 1.33 -1.80 -3.27
N ALA A 348 0.39 -2.68 -3.57
CA ALA A 348 -0.75 -3.03 -2.72
C ALA A 348 -0.35 -3.74 -1.41
N GLY A 349 -1.15 -3.55 -0.36
CA GLY A 349 -1.05 -4.25 0.93
C GLY A 349 -1.79 -5.61 0.97
N GLY A 350 -2.27 -5.99 2.16
CA GLY A 350 -3.13 -7.14 2.41
C GLY A 350 -2.49 -8.52 2.31
N ILE A 351 -3.34 -9.57 2.29
CA ILE A 351 -2.88 -10.98 2.22
C ILE A 351 -2.20 -11.31 0.89
N LYS A 352 -2.64 -10.68 -0.18
CA LYS A 352 -2.23 -10.86 -1.59
C LYS A 352 -2.78 -12.13 -2.26
N VAL A 353 -3.23 -12.00 -3.51
CA VAL A 353 -3.88 -13.08 -4.29
C VAL A 353 -3.03 -14.34 -4.38
N ASN A 354 -1.71 -14.22 -4.54
CA ASN A 354 -0.83 -15.40 -4.62
C ASN A 354 -0.89 -16.30 -3.37
N ARG A 355 -0.99 -15.71 -2.17
CA ARG A 355 -1.15 -16.47 -0.91
C ARG A 355 -2.52 -17.15 -0.84
N LEU A 356 -3.58 -16.48 -1.31
CA LEU A 356 -4.92 -17.07 -1.38
C LEU A 356 -4.96 -18.25 -2.36
N VAL A 357 -4.37 -18.10 -3.55
CA VAL A 357 -4.28 -19.19 -4.54
C VAL A 357 -3.50 -20.37 -3.99
N LEU A 358 -2.39 -20.14 -3.28
CA LEU A 358 -1.62 -21.20 -2.62
C LEU A 358 -2.44 -21.89 -1.53
N ALA A 359 -3.14 -21.15 -0.68
CA ALA A 359 -4.00 -21.72 0.37
C ALA A 359 -5.10 -22.62 -0.24
N GLY A 360 -5.74 -22.18 -1.32
CA GLY A 360 -6.72 -22.98 -2.04
C GLY A 360 -6.14 -24.26 -2.66
N LYS A 361 -4.92 -24.17 -3.22
CA LYS A 361 -4.20 -25.37 -3.73
C LYS A 361 -3.81 -26.33 -2.60
N MET A 362 -3.37 -25.79 -1.44
CA MET A 362 -3.07 -26.61 -0.27
C MET A 362 -4.30 -27.35 0.23
N MET A 363 -5.44 -26.66 0.36
CA MET A 363 -6.71 -27.30 0.75
C MET A 363 -7.09 -28.41 -0.21
N ARG A 364 -7.07 -28.15 -1.54
CA ARG A 364 -7.36 -29.15 -2.56
C ARG A 364 -6.39 -30.35 -2.51
N THR A 365 -5.11 -30.09 -2.24
CA THR A 365 -4.09 -31.14 -2.10
C THR A 365 -4.37 -31.99 -0.88
N ARG A 366 -4.73 -31.41 0.25
CA ARG A 366 -5.10 -32.15 1.47
C ARG A 366 -6.32 -33.04 1.26
N LEU A 367 -7.37 -32.52 0.61
CA LEU A 367 -8.55 -33.33 0.27
C LEU A 367 -8.20 -34.54 -0.62
N ARG A 368 -7.32 -34.35 -1.61
CA ARG A 368 -6.85 -35.48 -2.48
C ARG A 368 -5.99 -36.47 -1.71
N GLN A 369 -5.16 -36.03 -0.78
CA GLN A 369 -4.35 -36.91 0.07
C GLN A 369 -5.20 -37.75 1.02
N GLN A 370 -6.36 -37.26 1.47
CA GLN A 370 -7.31 -38.08 2.23
C GLN A 370 -7.90 -39.21 1.42
N GLN A 371 -8.12 -38.99 0.11
CA GLN A 371 -8.63 -40.02 -0.79
C GLN A 371 -7.51 -40.99 -1.27
N HIS A 372 -6.28 -40.47 -1.41
CA HIS A 372 -5.11 -41.20 -1.87
C HIS A 372 -3.91 -40.96 -0.96
N PRO A 373 -3.82 -41.64 0.22
CA PRO A 373 -2.82 -41.32 1.26
C PRO A 373 -1.35 -41.39 0.81
N ASN A 374 -1.08 -42.30 -0.14
CA ASN A 374 0.28 -42.53 -0.66
C ASN A 374 0.64 -41.61 -1.85
N ALA A 375 -0.25 -40.73 -2.28
CA ALA A 375 0.01 -39.85 -3.42
C ALA A 375 0.97 -38.70 -3.04
N ILE A 376 2.08 -38.59 -3.75
CA ILE A 376 3.01 -37.46 -3.64
C ILE A 376 2.53 -36.35 -4.56
N ILE A 377 1.80 -35.39 -4.00
CA ILE A 377 1.24 -34.26 -4.74
C ILE A 377 2.09 -33.01 -4.47
N ARG A 378 2.78 -32.52 -5.51
CA ARG A 378 3.57 -31.27 -5.42
C ARG A 378 2.74 -30.08 -5.85
N ILE A 379 2.67 -29.05 -5.00
CA ILE A 379 1.97 -27.79 -5.29
C ILE A 379 2.84 -26.93 -6.19
N ARG A 380 2.26 -26.44 -7.29
CA ARG A 380 2.93 -25.53 -8.23
C ARG A 380 2.18 -24.21 -8.31
N LEU A 381 2.94 -23.11 -8.41
CA LEU A 381 2.44 -21.78 -8.71
C LEU A 381 3.24 -21.22 -9.89
N ASP A 382 2.57 -20.76 -10.94
CA ASP A 382 3.21 -20.32 -12.20
C ASP A 382 4.26 -21.34 -12.73
N GLY A 383 3.95 -22.64 -12.63
CA GLY A 383 4.84 -23.73 -13.07
C GLY A 383 5.96 -24.08 -12.09
N VAL A 384 6.20 -23.29 -11.04
CA VAL A 384 7.27 -23.51 -10.05
C VAL A 384 6.74 -24.32 -8.87
N ILE A 385 7.46 -25.39 -8.50
CA ILE A 385 7.14 -26.21 -7.32
C ILE A 385 7.41 -25.39 -6.07
N GLN A 386 6.44 -25.35 -5.16
CA GLN A 386 6.56 -24.68 -3.87
C GLN A 386 7.05 -25.67 -2.81
N GLU A 387 7.99 -25.22 -1.99
CA GLU A 387 8.54 -26.00 -0.88
C GLU A 387 7.58 -25.97 0.32
N ASN A 388 7.56 -27.03 1.12
CA ASN A 388 6.65 -27.15 2.25
C ASN A 388 6.85 -26.02 3.27
N GLU A 389 8.09 -25.58 3.51
CA GLU A 389 8.38 -24.45 4.43
C GLU A 389 7.72 -23.16 3.96
N ALA A 390 7.76 -22.86 2.65
CA ALA A 390 7.10 -21.69 2.08
C ALA A 390 5.57 -21.77 2.22
N LEU A 391 5.00 -22.99 2.03
CA LEU A 391 3.57 -23.22 2.20
C LEU A 391 3.12 -23.02 3.66
N HIS A 392 3.89 -23.54 4.61
CA HIS A 392 3.62 -23.31 6.06
C HIS A 392 3.72 -21.83 6.43
N ALA A 393 4.73 -21.11 5.91
CA ALA A 393 4.88 -19.67 6.15
C ALA A 393 3.66 -18.87 5.64
N VAL A 394 3.10 -19.24 4.49
CA VAL A 394 1.87 -18.63 3.94
C VAL A 394 0.69 -18.83 4.89
N MET A 395 0.49 -20.06 5.40
CA MET A 395 -0.62 -20.33 6.32
C MET A 395 -0.48 -19.58 7.64
N ILE A 396 0.74 -19.58 8.22
CA ILE A 396 1.02 -18.83 9.46
C ILE A 396 0.77 -17.34 9.23
N PHE A 397 1.18 -16.78 8.08
CA PHE A 397 0.92 -15.38 7.74
C PHE A 397 -0.58 -15.07 7.71
N ILE A 398 -1.39 -15.89 7.02
CA ILE A 398 -2.84 -15.67 6.90
C ILE A 398 -3.50 -15.70 8.29
N VAL A 399 -3.17 -16.71 9.11
CA VAL A 399 -3.72 -16.83 10.48
C VAL A 399 -3.33 -15.62 11.32
N THR A 400 -2.06 -15.25 11.33
CA THR A 400 -1.56 -14.10 12.09
C THR A 400 -2.20 -12.79 11.64
N TYR A 401 -2.38 -12.61 10.32
CA TYR A 401 -3.04 -11.45 9.74
C TYR A 401 -4.48 -11.30 10.27
N LEU A 402 -5.26 -12.39 10.26
CA LEU A 402 -6.63 -12.40 10.78
C LEU A 402 -6.68 -12.19 12.30
N MET A 403 -5.70 -12.71 13.04
CA MET A 403 -5.59 -12.47 14.50
C MET A 403 -5.36 -10.98 14.80
N PHE A 404 -4.52 -10.27 14.04
CA PHE A 404 -4.32 -8.83 14.25
C PHE A 404 -5.55 -8.01 13.91
N ILE A 405 -6.31 -8.37 12.87
CA ILE A 405 -7.60 -7.73 12.58
C ILE A 405 -8.56 -7.93 13.76
N LEU A 406 -8.68 -9.16 14.28
CA LEU A 406 -9.53 -9.45 15.42
C LEU A 406 -9.09 -8.66 16.66
N ALA A 407 -7.79 -8.62 16.95
CA ALA A 407 -7.25 -7.86 18.08
C ALA A 407 -7.54 -6.35 17.96
N GLY A 408 -7.37 -5.78 16.76
CA GLY A 408 -7.72 -4.37 16.48
C GLY A 408 -9.22 -4.10 16.63
N THR A 409 -10.06 -5.03 16.18
CA THR A 409 -11.53 -4.96 16.35
C THR A 409 -11.92 -4.96 17.84
N VAL A 410 -11.40 -5.92 18.60
CA VAL A 410 -11.66 -6.00 20.05
C VAL A 410 -11.19 -4.73 20.75
N PHE A 411 -10.01 -4.21 20.41
CA PHE A 411 -9.50 -2.98 21.00
C PHE A 411 -10.40 -1.76 20.65
N GLY A 412 -10.87 -1.65 19.41
CA GLY A 412 -11.80 -0.58 19.00
C GLY A 412 -13.11 -0.64 19.77
N THR A 413 -13.72 -1.83 19.91
CA THR A 413 -14.96 -1.99 20.67
C THR A 413 -14.76 -1.72 22.17
N MET A 414 -13.61 -2.03 22.74
CA MET A 414 -13.27 -1.65 24.14
C MET A 414 -13.20 -0.12 24.34
N LEU A 415 -12.89 0.63 23.30
CA LEU A 415 -12.91 2.11 23.33
C LEU A 415 -14.30 2.71 23.09
N GLY A 416 -15.34 1.88 22.92
CA GLY A 416 -16.72 2.31 22.68
C GLY A 416 -17.03 2.59 21.20
N VAL A 417 -16.13 2.27 20.26
CA VAL A 417 -16.41 2.38 18.84
C VAL A 417 -17.29 1.21 18.40
N ASP A 418 -18.27 1.48 17.56
CA ASP A 418 -19.19 0.49 17.00
C ASP A 418 -18.45 -0.68 16.33
N LEU A 419 -19.07 -1.86 16.35
CA LEU A 419 -18.45 -3.10 15.86
C LEU A 419 -18.13 -3.03 14.36
N THR A 420 -19.02 -2.45 13.53
CA THR A 420 -18.82 -2.34 12.08
C THR A 420 -17.63 -1.43 11.79
N THR A 421 -17.58 -0.27 12.44
CA THR A 421 -16.48 0.70 12.34
C THR A 421 -15.18 0.12 12.85
N SER A 422 -15.20 -0.58 14.00
CA SER A 422 -14.01 -1.19 14.59
C SER A 422 -13.44 -2.30 13.71
N PHE A 423 -14.28 -3.20 13.20
CA PHE A 423 -13.87 -4.33 12.37
C PHE A 423 -13.36 -3.86 11.01
N THR A 424 -14.14 -3.02 10.32
CA THR A 424 -13.77 -2.58 8.98
C THR A 424 -12.62 -1.58 8.99
N GLY A 425 -12.51 -0.75 10.03
CA GLY A 425 -11.34 0.11 10.26
C GLY A 425 -10.06 -0.71 10.50
N ALA A 426 -10.15 -1.80 11.27
CA ALA A 426 -9.01 -2.71 11.46
C ALA A 426 -8.65 -3.44 10.16
N VAL A 427 -9.64 -3.90 9.36
CA VAL A 427 -9.42 -4.50 8.04
C VAL A 427 -8.75 -3.51 7.09
N ALA A 428 -9.30 -2.30 6.97
CA ALA A 428 -8.78 -1.25 6.10
C ALA A 428 -7.35 -0.83 6.47
N SER A 429 -7.07 -0.70 7.77
CA SER A 429 -5.74 -0.35 8.28
C SER A 429 -4.72 -1.47 8.06
N MET A 430 -5.08 -2.71 8.38
CA MET A 430 -4.19 -3.87 8.20
C MET A 430 -3.96 -4.21 6.73
N GLY A 431 -4.97 -3.97 5.86
CA GLY A 431 -4.89 -4.13 4.42
C GLY A 431 -4.21 -2.97 3.71
N ASN A 432 -3.99 -1.82 4.38
CA ASN A 432 -3.57 -0.55 3.78
C ASN A 432 -4.52 -0.11 2.66
N VAL A 433 -5.82 -0.19 2.87
CA VAL A 433 -6.88 0.08 1.87
C VAL A 433 -7.41 1.51 1.95
N GLY A 434 -7.49 2.06 3.17
CA GLY A 434 -7.99 3.40 3.47
C GLY A 434 -9.39 3.40 4.07
N PRO A 435 -10.45 3.40 3.26
CA PRO A 435 -11.81 3.44 3.78
C PRO A 435 -12.26 2.10 4.37
N GLY A 436 -12.99 2.17 5.48
CA GLY A 436 -13.77 1.07 6.06
C GLY A 436 -15.25 1.21 5.73
N PHE A 437 -16.09 0.89 6.72
CA PHE A 437 -17.54 1.09 6.72
C PHE A 437 -17.98 1.66 8.07
N GLY A 438 -19.25 2.09 8.18
CA GLY A 438 -19.72 2.83 9.34
C GLY A 438 -19.15 4.25 9.36
N GLU A 439 -18.65 4.72 10.50
CA GLU A 439 -18.12 6.07 10.69
C GLU A 439 -16.78 6.34 10.01
N VAL A 440 -16.14 5.31 9.44
CA VAL A 440 -14.90 5.40 8.67
C VAL A 440 -15.09 4.94 7.21
N GLY A 441 -16.27 5.19 6.67
CA GLY A 441 -16.71 4.81 5.33
C GLY A 441 -15.93 5.47 4.20
N SER A 442 -16.36 5.20 2.96
CA SER A 442 -15.69 5.68 1.76
C SER A 442 -15.76 7.20 1.55
N MET A 443 -16.73 7.87 2.16
CA MET A 443 -16.93 9.33 2.17
C MET A 443 -16.71 9.96 3.55
N ASP A 444 -16.35 9.15 4.55
CA ASP A 444 -16.11 9.55 5.93
C ASP A 444 -14.60 9.59 6.24
N ASN A 445 -14.25 9.98 7.47
CA ASN A 445 -12.86 10.09 7.90
C ASN A 445 -12.69 9.71 9.38
N PHE A 446 -11.43 9.66 9.84
CA PHE A 446 -11.10 9.29 11.21
C PHE A 446 -11.08 10.48 12.19
N SER A 447 -11.56 11.68 11.82
CA SER A 447 -11.49 12.87 12.68
C SER A 447 -12.16 12.66 14.03
N ALA A 448 -13.38 12.12 14.04
CA ALA A 448 -14.21 11.88 15.23
C ALA A 448 -13.72 10.71 16.09
N MET A 449 -12.84 9.86 15.58
CA MET A 449 -12.39 8.65 16.29
C MET A 449 -11.53 8.98 17.51
N PRO A 450 -11.61 8.16 18.59
CA PRO A 450 -10.76 8.31 19.78
C PRO A 450 -9.27 8.27 19.42
N ALA A 451 -8.45 9.07 20.13
CA ALA A 451 -7.00 9.12 19.90
C ALA A 451 -6.32 7.73 20.00
N ALA A 452 -6.72 6.91 20.97
CA ALA A 452 -6.21 5.56 21.12
C ALA A 452 -6.57 4.65 19.93
N PHE A 453 -7.78 4.82 19.34
CA PHE A 453 -8.19 4.10 18.13
C PHE A 453 -7.35 4.49 16.93
N LYS A 454 -7.04 5.80 16.74
CA LYS A 454 -6.13 6.29 15.68
C LYS A 454 -4.74 5.69 15.83
N VAL A 455 -4.18 5.65 17.04
CA VAL A 455 -2.86 5.07 17.30
C VAL A 455 -2.84 3.57 17.01
N SER A 456 -3.86 2.81 17.46
CA SER A 456 -3.95 1.37 17.20
C SER A 456 -4.06 1.06 15.71
N ASN A 457 -4.88 1.82 14.96
CA ASN A 457 -4.96 1.67 13.51
C ASN A 457 -3.65 2.04 12.81
N SER A 458 -2.93 3.08 13.28
CA SER A 458 -1.59 3.40 12.76
C SER A 458 -0.59 2.23 12.94
N LEU A 459 -0.67 1.51 14.06
CA LEU A 459 0.14 0.30 14.28
C LEU A 459 -0.26 -0.83 13.32
N LEU A 460 -1.56 -1.03 13.07
CA LEU A 460 -2.04 -2.00 12.08
C LEU A 460 -1.58 -1.64 10.67
N MET A 461 -1.60 -0.36 10.27
CA MET A 461 -1.08 0.11 8.99
C MET A 461 0.40 -0.23 8.81
N LEU A 462 1.22 -0.02 9.85
CA LEU A 462 2.64 -0.38 9.85
C LEU A 462 2.86 -1.89 9.79
N LEU A 463 2.07 -2.68 10.55
CA LEU A 463 2.12 -4.15 10.51
C LEU A 463 1.76 -4.70 9.13
N GLY A 464 0.72 -4.16 8.51
CA GLY A 464 0.32 -4.53 7.15
C GLY A 464 1.40 -4.24 6.13
N ARG A 465 1.98 -3.03 6.17
CA ARG A 465 2.99 -2.59 5.22
C ARG A 465 4.32 -3.30 5.34
N LEU A 466 4.76 -3.60 6.57
CA LEU A 466 6.01 -4.30 6.87
C LEU A 466 5.85 -5.84 6.87
N GLU A 467 4.73 -6.33 6.35
CA GLU A 467 4.41 -7.77 6.27
C GLU A 467 4.53 -8.50 7.61
N ILE A 468 3.91 -7.95 8.66
CA ILE A 468 3.78 -8.48 10.02
C ILE A 468 5.11 -8.94 10.62
N PHE A 469 5.73 -9.98 10.03
CA PHE A 469 6.98 -10.56 10.54
C PHE A 469 8.15 -9.56 10.50
N GLY A 470 8.10 -8.61 9.56
CA GLY A 470 9.06 -7.53 9.48
C GLY A 470 9.10 -6.68 10.76
N LEU A 471 7.97 -6.31 11.34
CA LEU A 471 7.93 -5.51 12.57
C LEU A 471 8.15 -6.38 13.82
N ILE A 472 7.54 -7.56 13.89
CA ILE A 472 7.60 -8.44 15.06
C ILE A 472 9.03 -8.93 15.33
N GLN A 473 9.80 -9.24 14.29
CA GLN A 473 11.18 -9.74 14.45
C GLN A 473 12.11 -8.75 15.16
N ILE A 474 11.81 -7.43 15.16
CA ILE A 474 12.58 -6.45 15.94
C ILE A 474 12.57 -6.77 17.43
N PHE A 475 11.42 -7.20 17.97
CA PHE A 475 11.31 -7.54 19.40
C PHE A 475 12.14 -8.77 19.78
N PHE A 476 12.44 -9.64 18.81
CA PHE A 476 13.22 -10.86 18.98
C PHE A 476 14.69 -10.73 18.54
N ILE A 477 15.14 -9.53 18.17
CA ILE A 477 16.48 -9.33 17.61
C ILE A 477 17.61 -9.74 18.55
N LYS A 478 17.38 -9.68 19.87
CA LYS A 478 18.33 -10.15 20.89
C LYS A 478 18.58 -11.66 20.82
N TRP A 479 17.62 -12.44 20.30
CA TRP A 479 17.66 -13.89 20.20
C TRP A 479 18.30 -14.38 18.90
N TRP A 480 18.65 -13.47 18.01
CA TRP A 480 19.37 -13.81 16.80
C TRP A 480 20.84 -14.05 17.11
N ARG A 481 21.27 -15.31 17.08
CA ARG A 481 22.67 -15.74 17.16
C ARG A 481 23.37 -15.73 15.81
#